data_1b099abb9bd5c0ea60eb02f0f82863bd
#
_entry.id   1b099abb9bd5c0ea60eb02f0f82863bd
#
_cell.length_a   1.000
_cell.length_b   1.000
_cell.length_c   1.000
_cell.angle_alpha   90.00
_cell.angle_beta   90.00
_cell.angle_gamma   90.00
#
_symmetry.space_group_name_H-M   'P 1'
#
loop_
_entity.id
_entity.type
_entity.pdbx_description
1 polymer ?
#
loop_
_entity_poly.entity_id
_entity_poly.type
_entity_poly.pdbx_seq_one_letter_code
_entity_poly.pdbx_strand_id
1 'polypeptide(L)' 'MAAGLAAIGAGLAVVGAGLGIGRIGGGAVEATARQPEMASTIQTQMILTAALIEGVALFAVVVGLLGVL' A
#
# COMPACT_ATOMS: atom_id res chain seq x y z
N MET A 1 19.75 18.94 4.54
CA MET A 1 19.92 17.51 4.92
C MET A 1 18.64 16.90 5.46
N ALA A 2 18.00 17.52 6.46
CA ALA A 2 16.74 16.97 7.01
C ALA A 2 15.63 16.87 5.96
N ALA A 3 15.49 17.87 5.08
CA ALA A 3 14.50 17.83 4.02
C ALA A 3 14.74 16.68 3.04
N GLY A 4 16.00 16.41 2.72
CA GLY A 4 16.34 15.29 1.86
C GLY A 4 16.04 13.95 2.49
N LEU A 5 16.32 13.79 3.79
CA LEU A 5 15.98 12.56 4.52
C LEU A 5 14.49 12.36 4.62
N ALA A 6 13.72 13.44 4.83
CA ALA A 6 12.27 13.37 4.87
C ALA A 6 11.69 12.92 3.51
N ALA A 7 12.23 13.45 2.41
CA ALA A 7 11.81 13.03 1.06
C ALA A 7 12.14 11.57 0.78
N ILE A 8 13.32 11.10 1.21
CA ILE A 8 13.73 9.70 1.08
C ILE A 8 12.78 8.81 1.88
N GLY A 9 12.43 9.21 3.11
CA GLY A 9 11.48 8.48 3.94
C GLY A 9 10.11 8.35 3.26
N ALA A 10 9.61 9.44 2.68
CA ALA A 10 8.36 9.41 1.92
C ALA A 10 8.44 8.46 0.73
N GLY A 11 9.56 8.47 0.00
CA GLY A 11 9.78 7.56 -1.11
C GLY A 11 9.81 6.10 -0.68
N LEU A 12 10.46 5.80 0.44
CA LEU A 12 10.48 4.44 1.00
C LEU A 12 9.09 3.98 1.41
N ALA A 13 8.28 4.87 1.98
CA ALA A 13 6.90 4.55 2.31
C ALA A 13 6.10 4.14 1.07
N VAL A 14 6.28 4.86 -0.04
CA VAL A 14 5.61 4.55 -1.30
C VAL A 14 6.08 3.21 -1.86
N VAL A 15 7.39 2.94 -1.82
CA VAL A 15 7.95 1.66 -2.28
C VAL A 15 7.39 0.51 -1.44
N GLY A 16 7.40 0.65 -0.12
CA GLY A 16 6.87 -0.37 0.79
C GLY A 16 5.39 -0.62 0.56
N ALA A 17 4.59 0.45 0.44
CA ALA A 17 3.16 0.34 0.18
C ALA A 17 2.90 -0.33 -1.18
N GLY A 18 3.64 0.06 -2.21
CA GLY A 18 3.51 -0.53 -3.55
C GLY A 18 3.80 -2.02 -3.55
N LEU A 19 4.88 -2.44 -2.88
CA LEU A 19 5.22 -3.85 -2.76
C LEU A 19 4.15 -4.62 -1.98
N GLY A 20 3.67 -4.06 -0.87
CA GLY A 20 2.64 -4.69 -0.05
C GLY A 20 1.33 -4.84 -0.79
N ILE A 21 0.86 -3.78 -1.44
CA ILE A 21 -0.39 -3.79 -2.21
C ILE A 21 -0.24 -4.70 -3.43
N GLY A 22 0.91 -4.70 -4.08
CA GLY A 22 1.19 -5.60 -5.19
C GLY A 22 1.08 -7.06 -4.80
N ARG A 23 1.60 -7.44 -3.63
CA ARG A 23 1.47 -8.81 -3.11
C ARG A 23 0.02 -9.16 -2.79
N ILE A 24 -0.71 -8.23 -2.19
CA ILE A 24 -2.13 -8.43 -1.89
C ILE A 24 -2.92 -8.62 -3.18
N GLY A 25 -2.69 -7.77 -4.17
CA GLY A 25 -3.36 -7.85 -5.46
C GLY A 25 -3.03 -9.15 -6.21
N GLY A 26 -1.74 -9.51 -6.26
CA GLY A 26 -1.30 -10.75 -6.89
C GLY A 26 -1.90 -11.98 -6.21
N GLY A 27 -1.90 -12.00 -4.87
CA GLY A 27 -2.52 -13.08 -4.11
C GLY A 27 -4.02 -13.17 -4.35
N ALA A 28 -4.71 -12.03 -4.42
CA ALA A 28 -6.15 -12.00 -4.68
C ALA A 28 -6.48 -12.53 -6.08
N VAL A 29 -5.69 -12.16 -7.08
CA VAL A 29 -5.89 -12.64 -8.45
C VAL A 29 -5.69 -14.16 -8.52
N GLU A 30 -4.64 -14.68 -7.89
CA GLU A 30 -4.41 -16.13 -7.86
C GLU A 30 -5.52 -16.87 -7.12
N ALA A 31 -5.97 -16.35 -5.98
CA ALA A 31 -7.03 -16.96 -5.20
C ALA A 31 -8.35 -16.96 -5.97
N THR A 32 -8.66 -15.88 -6.69
CA THR A 32 -9.86 -15.80 -7.53
C THR A 32 -9.80 -16.80 -8.68
N ALA A 33 -8.62 -16.98 -9.26
CA ALA A 33 -8.43 -17.96 -10.33
C ALA A 33 -8.67 -19.38 -9.87
N ARG A 34 -8.30 -19.70 -8.61
CA ARG A 34 -8.51 -21.02 -8.03
C ARG A 34 -9.93 -21.24 -7.53
N GLN A 35 -10.55 -20.20 -6.99
CA GLN A 35 -11.88 -20.25 -6.39
C GLN A 35 -12.72 -19.09 -6.89
N PRO A 36 -13.17 -19.12 -8.16
CA PRO A 36 -13.92 -18.00 -8.73
C PRO A 36 -15.23 -17.71 -7.98
N GLU A 37 -15.81 -18.71 -7.29
CA GLU A 37 -17.00 -18.53 -6.48
C GLU A 37 -16.76 -17.66 -5.24
N MET A 38 -15.49 -17.47 -4.86
CA MET A 38 -15.12 -16.62 -3.74
C MET A 38 -14.67 -15.21 -4.17
N ALA A 39 -14.82 -14.86 -5.44
CA ALA A 39 -14.29 -13.61 -5.99
C ALA A 39 -14.77 -12.38 -5.21
N SER A 40 -16.04 -12.32 -4.84
CA SER A 40 -16.59 -11.18 -4.10
C SER A 40 -15.95 -11.03 -2.72
N THR A 41 -15.80 -12.13 -1.99
CA THR A 41 -15.17 -12.13 -0.66
C THR A 41 -13.69 -11.75 -0.75
N ILE A 42 -12.98 -12.33 -1.73
CA ILE A 42 -11.56 -12.05 -1.95
C ILE A 42 -11.35 -10.57 -2.28
N GLN A 43 -12.18 -10.02 -3.15
CA GLN A 43 -12.11 -8.61 -3.54
C GLN A 43 -12.33 -7.69 -2.35
N THR A 44 -13.29 -7.99 -1.49
CA THR A 44 -13.57 -7.20 -0.29
C THR A 44 -12.38 -7.22 0.65
N GLN A 45 -11.79 -8.38 0.92
CA GLN A 45 -10.62 -8.51 1.77
C GLN A 45 -9.41 -7.78 1.18
N MET A 46 -9.21 -7.88 -0.13
CA MET A 46 -8.13 -7.20 -0.83
C MET A 46 -8.26 -5.68 -0.67
N ILE A 47 -9.43 -5.13 -0.93
CA ILE A 47 -9.66 -3.68 -0.85
C ILE A 47 -9.46 -3.17 0.57
N LEU A 48 -9.98 -3.88 1.58
CA LEU A 48 -9.81 -3.47 2.97
C LEU A 48 -8.34 -3.46 3.38
N THR A 49 -7.60 -4.51 3.03
CA THR A 49 -6.18 -4.60 3.38
C THR A 49 -5.36 -3.55 2.64
N ALA A 50 -5.62 -3.37 1.34
CA ALA A 50 -4.94 -2.37 0.54
C ALA A 50 -5.23 -0.96 1.05
N ALA A 51 -6.47 -0.68 1.45
CA ALA A 51 -6.86 0.61 1.99
C ALA A 51 -6.12 0.94 3.29
N LEU A 52 -5.91 -0.05 4.16
CA LEU A 52 -5.14 0.13 5.40
C LEU A 52 -3.69 0.49 5.09
N ILE A 53 -3.07 -0.19 4.13
CA ILE A 53 -1.69 0.11 3.71
C ILE A 53 -1.62 1.51 3.09
N GLU A 54 -2.56 1.85 2.21
CA GLU A 54 -2.62 3.17 1.58
C GLU A 54 -2.77 4.28 2.62
N GLY A 55 -3.63 4.08 3.62
CA GLY A 55 -3.83 5.05 4.68
C GLY A 55 -2.56 5.32 5.47
N VAL A 56 -1.84 4.27 5.86
CA VAL A 56 -0.57 4.40 6.58
C VAL A 56 0.48 5.06 5.69
N ALA A 57 0.56 4.67 4.41
CA ALA A 57 1.52 5.23 3.47
C ALA A 57 1.25 6.71 3.21
N LEU A 58 -0.02 7.10 3.05
CA LEU A 58 -0.41 8.49 2.86
C LEU A 58 0.01 9.32 4.07
N PHE A 59 -0.20 8.81 5.27
CA PHE A 59 0.23 9.47 6.51
C PHE A 59 1.74 9.69 6.52
N ALA A 60 2.50 8.67 6.14
CA ALA A 60 3.96 8.75 6.08
C ALA A 60 4.42 9.78 5.05
N VAL A 61 3.77 9.84 3.90
CA VAL A 61 4.09 10.82 2.85
C VAL A 61 3.77 12.24 3.33
N VAL A 62 2.66 12.44 4.03
CA VAL A 62 2.30 13.75 4.60
C VAL A 62 3.33 14.18 5.64
N VAL A 63 3.75 13.27 6.52
CA VAL A 63 4.82 13.56 7.50
C VAL A 63 6.12 13.91 6.78
N GLY A 64 6.45 13.20 5.69
CA GLY A 64 7.61 13.50 4.87
C GLY A 64 7.52 14.89 4.23
N LEU A 65 6.34 15.26 3.74
CA LEU A 65 6.10 16.58 3.16
C LEU A 65 6.33 17.68 4.21
N LEU A 66 5.80 17.49 5.41
CA LEU A 66 6.02 18.46 6.51
C LEU A 66 7.50 18.59 6.86
N GLY A 67 8.25 17.49 6.77
CA GLY A 67 9.68 17.50 7.02
C GLY A 67 10.49 18.23 5.93
N VAL A 68 9.96 18.33 4.72
CA VAL A 68 10.58 19.07 3.61
C VAL A 68 10.32 20.59 3.74
N LEU A 69 9.16 20.96 4.23
CA LEU A 69 8.80 22.37 4.41
C LEU A 69 9.55 22.99 5.58
#